data_144dd56b45abc9b8c06776d950f7dba2
#
_entry.id   144dd56b45abc9b8c06776d950f7dba2
#
_cell.length_a   1.000
_cell.length_b   1.000
_cell.length_c   1.000
_cell.angle_alpha   90.00
_cell.angle_beta   90.00
_cell.angle_gamma   90.00
#
_symmetry.space_group_name_H-M   'P 1'
#
loop_
_entity.id
_entity.type
_entity.pdbx_description
1 polymer ?
#
loop_
_entity_poly.entity_id
_entity_poly.type
_entity_poly.pdbx_seq_one_letter_code
_entity_poly.pdbx_strand_id
1 'polypeptide(L)'
;AAYLEKYDDAILLFYDSEFGSPQQYFKSFGIDTSRVLHSPIKNVEELKFDLINQLENIERKDKVIIMIDSIGNLASKKELDDTFSEKSVADMSRAKALKGLFRMTTPYLTMRDIPLLAVNHTYQEIGLFPKAVVSGGTGIYYSSDNIWILGRQQEKKGTEIMGYHFIINVEKSRFVKEKSKIPISVTWEGGIESYSGLL
;
A
#
# COMPACT_ATOMS: atom_id res chain seq x y z
N ALA A 1 -3.78 8.96 -9.53
CA ALA A 1 -4.43 10.00 -10.37
C ALA A 1 -4.21 11.38 -9.76
N ALA A 2 -4.88 11.78 -8.66
CA ALA A 2 -4.89 13.14 -8.12
C ALA A 2 -3.50 13.80 -7.93
N TYR A 3 -2.48 13.04 -7.51
CA TYR A 3 -1.13 13.58 -7.37
C TYR A 3 -0.49 13.93 -8.73
N LEU A 4 -0.68 13.07 -9.74
CA LEU A 4 -0.18 13.31 -11.10
C LEU A 4 -0.97 14.40 -11.83
N GLU A 5 -2.23 14.58 -11.48
CA GLU A 5 -3.07 15.68 -11.97
C GLU A 5 -2.63 17.03 -11.38
N LYS A 6 -2.28 17.03 -10.08
CA LYS A 6 -1.83 18.25 -9.40
C LYS A 6 -0.45 18.74 -9.86
N TYR A 7 0.44 17.83 -10.25
CA TYR A 7 1.81 18.13 -10.65
C TYR A 7 2.10 17.54 -12.03
N ASP A 8 2.27 18.40 -13.04
CA ASP A 8 2.43 17.99 -14.43
C ASP A 8 3.72 17.18 -14.69
N ASP A 9 4.74 17.40 -13.87
CA ASP A 9 6.05 16.73 -13.93
C ASP A 9 6.15 15.50 -12.98
N ALA A 10 5.08 15.19 -12.25
CA ALA A 10 5.12 14.10 -11.28
C ALA A 10 5.23 12.71 -11.93
N ILE A 11 5.98 11.84 -11.27
CA ILE A 11 6.19 10.43 -11.65
C ILE A 11 5.63 9.52 -10.57
N LEU A 12 4.96 8.44 -10.98
CA LEU A 12 4.55 7.34 -10.12
C LEU A 12 5.59 6.21 -10.22
N LEU A 13 6.26 5.89 -9.12
CA LEU A 13 6.98 4.62 -8.97
C LEU A 13 5.99 3.59 -8.42
N PHE A 14 5.65 2.60 -9.24
CA PHE A 14 4.69 1.55 -8.89
C PHE A 14 5.38 0.20 -8.78
N TYR A 15 5.49 -0.29 -7.55
CA TYR A 15 6.03 -1.61 -7.25
C TYR A 15 4.90 -2.62 -7.17
N ASP A 16 4.93 -3.64 -8.03
CA ASP A 16 3.88 -4.64 -8.18
C ASP A 16 4.39 -6.03 -7.78
N SER A 17 3.85 -6.58 -6.70
CA SER A 17 4.10 -7.95 -6.26
C SER A 17 2.95 -8.91 -6.56
N GLU A 18 1.80 -8.37 -6.97
CA GLU A 18 0.61 -9.13 -7.31
C GLU A 18 0.57 -9.48 -8.80
N PHE A 19 1.38 -8.79 -9.63
CA PHE A 19 1.42 -8.94 -11.09
C PHE A 19 0.05 -8.73 -11.75
N GLY A 20 -0.83 -7.97 -11.08
CA GLY A 20 -2.22 -7.79 -11.46
C GLY A 20 -2.59 -6.41 -12.01
N SER A 21 -1.62 -5.52 -12.20
CA SER A 21 -1.87 -4.13 -12.59
C SER A 21 -1.41 -3.81 -14.03
N PRO A 22 -2.17 -4.23 -15.06
CA PRO A 22 -1.82 -3.92 -16.45
C PRO A 22 -1.95 -2.42 -16.74
N GLN A 23 -1.27 -1.93 -17.77
CA GLN A 23 -1.33 -0.53 -18.18
C GLN A 23 -2.76 0.00 -18.40
N GLN A 24 -3.67 -0.86 -18.86
CA GLN A 24 -5.08 -0.54 -19.03
C GLN A 24 -5.74 -0.08 -17.73
N TYR A 25 -5.32 -0.66 -16.61
CA TYR A 25 -5.82 -0.29 -15.29
C TYR A 25 -5.46 1.16 -14.92
N PHE A 26 -4.22 1.58 -15.14
CA PHE A 26 -3.83 2.97 -14.91
C PHE A 26 -4.58 3.95 -15.81
N LYS A 27 -4.78 3.59 -17.09
CA LYS A 27 -5.54 4.40 -18.07
C LYS A 27 -6.99 4.60 -17.65
N SER A 28 -7.64 3.60 -17.03
CA SER A 28 -9.03 3.72 -16.56
C SER A 28 -9.21 4.77 -15.46
N PHE A 29 -8.13 5.11 -14.74
CA PHE A 29 -8.09 6.20 -13.77
C PHE A 29 -7.59 7.54 -14.35
N GLY A 30 -7.49 7.66 -15.67
CA GLY A 30 -6.98 8.85 -16.33
C GLY A 30 -5.48 9.10 -16.14
N ILE A 31 -4.72 8.07 -15.76
CA ILE A 31 -3.28 8.19 -15.53
C ILE A 31 -2.54 8.01 -16.86
N ASP A 32 -1.71 8.99 -17.21
CA ASP A 32 -0.76 8.87 -18.30
C ASP A 32 0.31 7.84 -17.94
N THR A 33 0.31 6.72 -18.65
CA THR A 33 1.23 5.60 -18.39
C THR A 33 2.69 5.90 -18.73
N SER A 34 2.97 6.96 -19.49
CA SER A 34 4.34 7.42 -19.71
C SER A 34 4.99 7.98 -18.44
N ARG A 35 4.16 8.36 -17.45
CA ARG A 35 4.56 8.88 -16.15
C ARG A 35 4.56 7.81 -15.05
N VAL A 36 4.41 6.54 -15.41
CA VAL A 36 4.40 5.40 -14.49
C VAL A 36 5.63 4.54 -14.72
N LEU A 37 6.53 4.50 -13.75
CA LEU A 37 7.60 3.51 -13.71
C LEU A 37 7.08 2.28 -12.96
N HIS A 38 6.68 1.26 -13.73
CA HIS A 38 6.13 0.00 -13.21
C HIS A 38 7.24 -1.03 -13.02
N SER A 39 7.48 -1.43 -11.78
CA SER A 39 8.53 -2.36 -11.38
C SER A 39 7.93 -3.60 -10.72
N PRO A 40 7.84 -4.74 -11.43
CA PRO A 40 7.49 -6.02 -10.82
C PRO A 40 8.58 -6.44 -9.82
N ILE A 41 8.18 -6.90 -8.63
CA ILE A 41 9.10 -7.32 -7.55
C ILE A 41 8.70 -8.66 -6.98
N LYS A 42 9.69 -9.45 -6.55
CA LYS A 42 9.50 -10.84 -6.07
C LYS A 42 9.70 -11.00 -4.56
N ASN A 43 10.51 -10.15 -3.95
CA ASN A 43 10.85 -10.26 -2.52
C ASN A 43 11.18 -8.89 -1.91
N VAL A 44 11.20 -8.85 -0.57
CA VAL A 44 11.42 -7.61 0.19
C VAL A 44 12.82 -7.02 -0.05
N GLU A 45 13.83 -7.86 -0.23
CA GLU A 45 15.21 -7.41 -0.42
C GLU A 45 15.39 -6.75 -1.80
N GLU A 46 14.75 -7.29 -2.84
CA GLU A 46 14.71 -6.69 -4.18
C GLU A 46 14.03 -5.33 -4.14
N LEU A 47 12.84 -5.24 -3.52
CA LEU A 47 12.15 -3.97 -3.30
C LEU A 47 13.05 -2.97 -2.57
N LYS A 48 13.69 -3.39 -1.48
CA LYS A 48 14.55 -2.51 -0.69
C LYS A 48 15.71 -1.97 -1.51
N PHE A 49 16.37 -2.82 -2.29
CA PHE A 49 17.52 -2.43 -3.10
C PHE A 49 17.12 -1.42 -4.17
N ASP A 50 16.08 -1.72 -4.95
CA ASP A 50 15.62 -0.85 -6.02
C ASP A 50 15.11 0.48 -5.47
N LEU A 51 14.25 0.44 -4.45
CA LEU A 51 13.69 1.64 -3.84
C LEU A 51 14.77 2.59 -3.28
N ILE A 52 15.82 2.06 -2.64
CA ILE A 52 16.92 2.89 -2.14
C ILE A 52 17.67 3.52 -3.31
N ASN A 53 17.97 2.73 -4.35
CA ASN A 53 18.66 3.25 -5.54
C ASN A 53 17.86 4.39 -6.21
N GLN A 54 16.54 4.24 -6.34
CA GLN A 54 15.67 5.31 -6.86
C GLN A 54 15.72 6.53 -5.94
N LEU A 55 15.54 6.32 -4.63
CA LEU A 55 15.54 7.39 -3.66
C LEU A 55 16.85 8.16 -3.59
N GLU A 56 17.99 7.55 -3.84
CA GLU A 56 19.29 8.25 -3.86
C GLU A 56 19.37 9.28 -4.99
N ASN A 57 18.69 9.04 -6.11
CA ASN A 57 18.70 9.90 -7.29
C ASN A 57 17.56 10.94 -7.32
N ILE A 58 16.56 10.85 -6.45
CA ILE A 58 15.44 11.79 -6.39
C ILE A 58 15.82 12.97 -5.49
N GLU A 59 15.64 14.19 -5.95
CA GLU A 59 15.82 15.40 -5.15
C GLU A 59 14.49 15.90 -4.56
N ARG A 60 14.54 16.78 -3.57
CA ARG A 60 13.34 17.35 -2.94
C ARG A 60 12.44 18.15 -3.90
N LYS A 61 13.03 18.70 -4.97
CA LYS A 61 12.27 19.43 -6.00
C LYS A 61 11.43 18.50 -6.89
N ASP A 62 11.86 17.22 -7.04
CA ASP A 62 11.22 16.26 -7.91
C ASP A 62 9.87 15.85 -7.32
N LYS A 63 8.86 15.75 -8.18
CA LYS A 63 7.51 15.33 -7.79
C LYS A 63 7.34 13.84 -8.04
N VAL A 64 7.55 13.05 -7.00
CA VAL A 64 7.46 11.60 -7.07
C VAL A 64 6.47 11.10 -6.03
N ILE A 65 5.62 10.15 -6.42
CA ILE A 65 4.79 9.36 -5.52
C ILE A 65 5.14 7.89 -5.66
N ILE A 66 5.22 7.18 -4.56
CA ILE A 66 5.55 5.76 -4.55
C ILE A 66 4.33 4.96 -4.12
N MET A 67 4.02 3.90 -4.87
CA MET A 67 2.99 2.93 -4.49
C MET A 67 3.56 1.52 -4.52
N ILE A 68 3.20 0.71 -3.53
CA ILE A 68 3.60 -0.69 -3.41
C ILE A 68 2.33 -1.54 -3.28
N ASP A 69 2.07 -2.39 -4.26
CA ASP A 69 0.92 -3.30 -4.28
C ASP A 69 1.39 -4.76 -4.49
N SER A 70 1.53 -5.53 -3.42
CA SER A 70 1.36 -5.25 -2.01
C SER A 70 2.61 -5.67 -1.22
N ILE A 71 2.82 -5.11 -0.04
CA ILE A 71 3.84 -5.64 0.86
C ILE A 71 3.37 -6.91 1.58
N GLY A 72 2.07 -7.18 1.56
CA GLY A 72 1.45 -8.35 2.21
C GLY A 72 1.93 -9.68 1.66
N ASN A 73 2.12 -9.77 0.35
CA ASN A 73 2.50 -10.99 -0.38
C ASN A 73 4.02 -11.15 -0.60
N LEU A 74 4.81 -10.13 -0.30
CA LEU A 74 6.25 -10.23 -0.48
C LEU A 74 6.87 -11.19 0.54
N ALA A 75 7.53 -12.24 0.04
CA ALA A 75 8.40 -13.10 0.83
C ALA A 75 9.74 -12.41 1.10
N SER A 76 10.47 -12.84 2.14
CA SER A 76 11.90 -12.54 2.23
C SER A 76 12.70 -13.44 1.28
N LYS A 77 13.89 -12.99 0.88
CA LYS A 77 14.80 -13.84 0.08
C LYS A 77 15.09 -15.16 0.80
N LYS A 78 15.22 -15.12 2.13
CA LYS A 78 15.46 -16.32 2.94
C LYS A 78 14.30 -17.32 2.85
N GLU A 79 13.03 -16.87 2.90
CA GLU A 79 11.87 -17.74 2.72
C GLU A 79 11.90 -18.42 1.35
N LEU A 80 12.30 -17.71 0.29
CA LEU A 80 12.45 -18.28 -1.04
C LEU A 80 13.58 -19.33 -1.08
N ASP A 81 14.74 -19.02 -0.53
CA ASP A 81 15.90 -19.92 -0.49
C ASP A 81 15.61 -21.18 0.36
N ASP A 82 14.91 -21.04 1.49
CA ASP A 82 14.52 -22.14 2.37
C ASP A 82 13.47 -23.06 1.71
N THR A 83 12.57 -22.53 0.89
CA THR A 83 11.63 -23.34 0.09
C THR A 83 12.36 -24.29 -0.86
N PHE A 84 13.44 -23.84 -1.50
CA PHE A 84 14.25 -24.70 -2.38
C PHE A 84 15.08 -25.73 -1.61
N SER A 85 15.33 -25.52 -0.32
CA SER A 85 16.13 -26.43 0.53
C SER A 85 15.28 -27.33 1.44
N GLU A 86 13.96 -27.36 1.26
CA GLU A 86 12.97 -28.15 2.04
C GLU A 86 13.03 -27.92 3.57
N LYS A 87 13.50 -26.76 3.99
CA LYS A 87 13.55 -26.39 5.41
C LYS A 87 12.27 -25.67 5.81
N SER A 88 11.48 -26.31 6.67
CA SER A 88 10.29 -25.71 7.26
C SER A 88 10.62 -25.21 8.68
N VAL A 89 10.98 -23.95 8.78
CA VAL A 89 11.13 -23.26 10.08
C VAL A 89 10.25 -22.02 10.08
N ALA A 90 9.50 -21.82 11.18
CA ALA A 90 8.76 -20.56 11.37
C ALA A 90 9.74 -19.39 11.29
N ASP A 91 9.63 -18.60 10.24
CA ASP A 91 10.64 -17.61 9.91
C ASP A 91 10.16 -16.18 10.19
N MET A 92 10.89 -15.49 11.06
CA MET A 92 10.71 -14.07 11.33
C MET A 92 11.49 -13.18 10.35
N SER A 93 12.13 -13.77 9.32
CA SER A 93 12.99 -13.03 8.38
C SER A 93 12.24 -11.98 7.61
N ARG A 94 11.00 -12.24 7.18
CA ARG A 94 10.15 -11.30 6.48
C ARG A 94 9.86 -10.05 7.31
N ALA A 95 9.45 -10.20 8.58
CA ALA A 95 9.18 -9.06 9.46
C ALA A 95 10.46 -8.23 9.70
N LYS A 96 11.61 -8.90 9.84
CA LYS A 96 12.92 -8.25 9.98
C LYS A 96 13.33 -7.51 8.70
N ALA A 97 13.10 -8.11 7.53
CA ALA A 97 13.40 -7.50 6.23
C ALA A 97 12.53 -6.25 5.98
N LEU A 98 11.21 -6.32 6.23
CA LEU A 98 10.29 -5.20 6.13
C LEU A 98 10.63 -4.07 7.12
N LYS A 99 10.97 -4.40 8.37
CA LYS A 99 11.46 -3.41 9.34
C LYS A 99 12.73 -2.72 8.85
N GLY A 100 13.64 -3.49 8.23
CA GLY A 100 14.88 -2.97 7.62
C GLY A 100 14.59 -2.04 6.45
N LEU A 101 13.68 -2.43 5.55
CA LEU A 101 13.22 -1.62 4.42
C LEU A 101 12.75 -0.25 4.90
N PHE A 102 11.74 -0.18 5.75
CA PHE A 102 11.16 1.09 6.18
C PHE A 102 12.13 1.94 7.01
N ARG A 103 12.95 1.32 7.87
CA ARG A 103 13.98 2.06 8.62
C ARG A 103 14.97 2.78 7.71
N MET A 104 15.32 2.17 6.58
CA MET A 104 16.28 2.76 5.64
C MET A 104 15.64 3.78 4.70
N THR A 105 14.39 3.58 4.30
CA THR A 105 13.70 4.43 3.31
C THR A 105 13.01 5.65 3.93
N THR A 106 12.47 5.53 5.14
CA THR A 106 11.73 6.62 5.82
C THR A 106 12.51 7.95 5.88
N PRO A 107 13.82 7.99 6.19
CA PRO A 107 14.56 9.26 6.19
C PRO A 107 14.55 9.94 4.82
N TYR A 108 14.75 9.20 3.73
CA TYR A 108 14.71 9.75 2.37
C TYR A 108 13.33 10.31 2.04
N LEU A 109 12.27 9.54 2.33
CA LEU A 109 10.89 9.95 2.07
C LEU A 109 10.57 11.26 2.79
N THR A 110 10.89 11.34 4.09
CA THR A 110 10.61 12.53 4.90
C THR A 110 11.43 13.74 4.47
N MET A 111 12.75 13.58 4.26
CA MET A 111 13.62 14.71 3.92
C MET A 111 13.35 15.27 2.52
N ARG A 112 12.84 14.44 1.61
CA ARG A 112 12.56 14.79 0.21
C ARG A 112 11.09 15.05 -0.08
N ASP A 113 10.23 14.92 0.93
CA ASP A 113 8.77 15.14 0.81
C ASP A 113 8.11 14.19 -0.21
N ILE A 114 8.49 12.92 -0.19
CA ILE A 114 7.99 11.89 -1.09
C ILE A 114 6.91 11.08 -0.40
N PRO A 115 5.64 11.14 -0.86
CA PRO A 115 4.58 10.28 -0.33
C PRO A 115 4.78 8.82 -0.77
N LEU A 116 4.60 7.89 0.17
CA LEU A 116 4.61 6.46 -0.07
C LEU A 116 3.30 5.85 0.43
N LEU A 117 2.61 5.13 -0.45
CA LEU A 117 1.44 4.33 -0.13
C LEU A 117 1.79 2.84 -0.30
N ALA A 118 1.47 2.03 0.69
CA ALA A 118 1.66 0.59 0.61
C ALA A 118 0.36 -0.14 0.94
N VAL A 119 -0.05 -1.03 0.06
CA VAL A 119 -1.14 -1.99 0.32
C VAL A 119 -0.59 -3.13 1.18
N ASN A 120 -1.36 -3.54 2.18
CA ASN A 120 -0.98 -4.64 3.06
C ASN A 120 -2.20 -5.49 3.42
N HIS A 121 -1.96 -6.70 3.91
CA HIS A 121 -2.99 -7.58 4.40
C HIS A 121 -3.17 -7.46 5.91
N THR A 122 -4.38 -7.73 6.38
CA THR A 122 -4.66 -7.92 7.79
C THR A 122 -5.02 -9.38 8.05
N TYR A 123 -4.71 -9.86 9.24
CA TYR A 123 -5.20 -11.14 9.75
C TYR A 123 -5.98 -10.91 11.05
N GLN A 124 -6.83 -11.88 11.40
CA GLN A 124 -7.56 -11.83 12.65
C GLN A 124 -6.71 -12.45 13.74
N GLU A 125 -6.53 -11.73 14.84
CA GLU A 125 -5.88 -12.28 16.03
C GLU A 125 -6.78 -13.35 16.66
N ILE A 126 -6.19 -14.47 17.08
CA ILE A 126 -6.93 -15.55 17.73
C ILE A 126 -7.19 -15.15 19.18
N GLY A 127 -8.48 -15.04 19.57
CA GLY A 127 -8.86 -14.67 20.93
C GLY A 127 -10.36 -14.52 21.10
N LEU A 128 -10.81 -14.25 22.31
CA LEU A 128 -12.22 -14.00 22.64
C LEU A 128 -12.81 -12.77 21.93
N PHE A 129 -11.95 -11.79 21.62
CA PHE A 129 -12.31 -10.58 20.89
C PHE A 129 -11.32 -10.38 19.75
N PRO A 130 -11.53 -11.06 18.59
CA PRO A 130 -10.60 -11.00 17.47
C PRO A 130 -10.44 -9.57 16.96
N LYS A 131 -9.21 -9.12 16.77
CA LYS A 131 -8.87 -7.84 16.16
C LYS A 131 -8.15 -8.05 14.85
N ALA A 132 -8.40 -7.16 13.90
CA ALA A 132 -7.62 -7.11 12.67
C ALA A 132 -6.22 -6.57 12.99
N VAL A 133 -5.20 -7.35 12.68
CA VAL A 133 -3.79 -7.00 12.86
C VAL A 133 -3.12 -6.84 11.51
N VAL A 134 -2.33 -5.79 11.37
CA VAL A 134 -1.56 -5.50 10.15
C VAL A 134 -0.41 -6.51 10.02
N SER A 135 -0.34 -7.19 8.89
CA SER A 135 0.71 -8.18 8.59
C SER A 135 2.10 -7.52 8.49
N GLY A 136 3.16 -8.28 8.76
CA GLY A 136 4.56 -7.83 8.60
C GLY A 136 5.21 -7.24 9.85
N GLY A 137 4.54 -7.38 11.00
CA GLY A 137 5.10 -7.05 12.31
C GLY A 137 5.05 -5.58 12.69
N THR A 138 5.50 -5.28 13.90
CA THR A 138 5.42 -3.94 14.52
C THR A 138 6.25 -2.88 13.81
N GLY A 139 7.26 -3.29 13.01
CA GLY A 139 8.12 -2.35 12.29
C GLY A 139 7.34 -1.48 11.30
N ILE A 140 6.37 -2.06 10.59
CA ILE A 140 5.50 -1.33 9.67
C ILE A 140 4.62 -0.34 10.45
N TYR A 141 4.03 -0.80 11.54
CA TYR A 141 3.16 0.02 12.37
C TYR A 141 3.87 1.29 12.86
N TYR A 142 5.10 1.16 13.36
CA TYR A 142 5.84 2.31 13.86
C TYR A 142 6.37 3.25 12.77
N SER A 143 6.68 2.72 11.60
CA SER A 143 7.21 3.51 10.48
C SER A 143 6.13 4.30 9.73
N SER A 144 4.88 3.87 9.78
CA SER A 144 3.77 4.52 9.08
C SER A 144 3.28 5.76 9.81
N ASP A 145 2.96 6.82 9.07
CA ASP A 145 2.28 8.01 9.59
C ASP A 145 0.78 7.77 9.73
N ASN A 146 0.20 7.03 8.77
CA ASN A 146 -1.21 6.64 8.77
C ASN A 146 -1.34 5.15 8.49
N ILE A 147 -2.29 4.50 9.18
CA ILE A 147 -2.72 3.13 8.91
C ILE A 147 -4.25 3.13 8.81
N TRP A 148 -4.75 2.71 7.66
CA TRP A 148 -6.16 2.59 7.38
C TRP A 148 -6.53 1.14 7.16
N ILE A 149 -7.48 0.65 7.94
CA ILE A 149 -8.06 -0.69 7.77
C ILE A 149 -9.40 -0.54 7.06
N LEU A 150 -9.48 -1.11 5.86
CA LEU A 150 -10.66 -1.00 5.01
C LEU A 150 -11.66 -2.11 5.36
N GLY A 151 -12.85 -1.72 5.82
CA GLY A 151 -14.03 -2.58 5.87
C GLY A 151 -14.86 -2.44 4.60
N ARG A 152 -15.56 -3.49 4.18
CA ARG A 152 -16.42 -3.49 3.00
C ARG A 152 -17.84 -3.93 3.35
N GLN A 153 -18.82 -3.16 2.93
CA GLN A 153 -20.25 -3.49 2.99
C GLN A 153 -20.84 -3.44 1.60
N GLN A 154 -21.75 -4.35 1.28
CA GLN A 154 -22.45 -4.35 0.01
C GLN A 154 -23.58 -3.31 0.03
N GLU A 155 -23.66 -2.49 -0.99
CA GLU A 155 -24.81 -1.65 -1.27
C GLU A 155 -25.79 -2.42 -2.16
N LYS A 156 -27.02 -2.60 -1.69
CA LYS A 156 -28.04 -3.41 -2.38
C LYS A 156 -29.29 -2.60 -2.62
N LYS A 157 -29.86 -2.79 -3.82
CA LYS A 157 -31.23 -2.36 -4.17
C LYS A 157 -32.08 -3.61 -4.39
N GLY A 158 -32.86 -4.01 -3.35
CA GLY A 158 -33.50 -5.31 -3.34
C GLY A 158 -32.48 -6.46 -3.24
N THR A 159 -32.44 -7.32 -4.25
CA THR A 159 -31.47 -8.44 -4.35
C THR A 159 -30.22 -8.08 -5.16
N GLU A 160 -30.26 -6.97 -5.88
CA GLU A 160 -29.16 -6.53 -6.77
C GLU A 160 -28.10 -5.73 -6.00
N ILE A 161 -26.83 -6.06 -6.25
CA ILE A 161 -25.69 -5.32 -5.68
C ILE A 161 -25.36 -4.17 -6.63
N MET A 162 -25.57 -2.93 -6.17
CA MET A 162 -25.30 -1.70 -6.92
C MET A 162 -23.87 -1.22 -6.77
N GLY A 163 -23.20 -1.60 -5.69
CA GLY A 163 -21.86 -1.17 -5.39
C GLY A 163 -21.39 -1.62 -4.01
N TYR A 164 -20.40 -0.90 -3.51
CA TYR A 164 -19.88 -1.14 -2.16
C TYR A 164 -19.68 0.17 -1.39
N HIS A 165 -20.01 0.12 -0.11
CA HIS A 165 -19.52 1.09 0.86
C HIS A 165 -18.24 0.56 1.49
N PHE A 166 -17.16 1.29 1.33
CA PHE A 166 -15.93 1.03 2.07
C PHE A 166 -15.89 1.94 3.29
N ILE A 167 -15.53 1.37 4.43
CA ILE A 167 -15.33 2.13 5.67
C ILE A 167 -13.84 2.13 5.97
N ILE A 168 -13.23 3.29 5.88
CA ILE A 168 -11.84 3.48 6.32
C ILE A 168 -11.87 3.60 7.84
N ASN A 169 -11.35 2.59 8.54
CA ASN A 169 -11.09 2.65 9.96
C ASN A 169 -9.67 3.19 10.15
N VAL A 170 -9.55 4.37 10.75
CA VAL A 170 -8.25 4.98 11.04
C VAL A 170 -7.65 4.28 12.25
N GLU A 171 -6.78 3.30 12.01
CA GLU A 171 -6.11 2.53 13.07
C GLU A 171 -4.99 3.35 13.72
N LYS A 172 -4.25 4.10 12.92
CA LYS A 172 -3.19 5.00 13.36
C LYS A 172 -3.18 6.25 12.52
N SER A 173 -2.94 7.40 13.12
CA SER A 173 -2.65 8.64 12.40
C SER A 173 -1.85 9.60 13.27
N ARG A 174 -0.97 10.39 12.64
CA ARG A 174 -0.30 11.54 13.28
C ARG A 174 -1.08 12.84 13.08
N PHE A 175 -2.10 12.84 12.22
CA PHE A 175 -2.75 14.07 11.74
C PHE A 175 -4.23 14.16 12.10
N VAL A 176 -4.90 13.01 12.25
CA VAL A 176 -6.33 12.96 12.54
C VAL A 176 -6.60 12.03 13.73
N LYS A 177 -7.79 12.14 14.30
CA LYS A 177 -8.19 11.30 15.45
C LYS A 177 -8.22 9.82 15.04
N GLU A 178 -7.46 8.99 15.74
CA GLU A 178 -7.49 7.54 15.62
C GLU A 178 -8.89 6.99 15.95
N LYS A 179 -9.22 5.82 15.39
CA LYS A 179 -10.53 5.16 15.49
C LYS A 179 -11.68 5.93 14.82
N SER A 180 -11.38 6.98 14.07
CA SER A 180 -12.37 7.61 13.19
C SER A 180 -12.75 6.64 12.07
N LYS A 181 -14.00 6.76 11.59
CA LYS A 181 -14.53 5.98 10.48
C LYS A 181 -14.93 6.92 9.37
N ILE A 182 -14.42 6.68 8.17
CA ILE A 182 -14.72 7.49 6.99
C ILE A 182 -15.40 6.58 5.97
N PRO A 183 -16.70 6.75 5.69
CA PRO A 183 -17.39 5.97 4.67
C PRO A 183 -17.02 6.48 3.28
N ILE A 184 -16.78 5.56 2.35
CA ILE A 184 -16.57 5.85 0.92
C ILE A 184 -17.48 4.96 0.11
N SER A 185 -18.30 5.57 -0.75
CA SER A 185 -19.17 4.86 -1.69
C SER A 185 -18.46 4.63 -3.02
N VAL A 186 -18.56 3.41 -3.52
CA VAL A 186 -17.97 3.00 -4.80
C VAL A 186 -19.03 2.27 -5.61
N THR A 187 -19.41 2.84 -6.75
CA THR A 187 -20.36 2.24 -7.68
C THR A 187 -19.64 1.54 -8.83
N TRP A 188 -20.33 0.58 -9.48
CA TRP A 188 -19.77 -0.15 -10.61
C TRP A 188 -19.54 0.73 -11.85
N GLU A 189 -20.39 1.74 -12.04
CA GLU A 189 -20.36 2.60 -13.22
C GLU A 189 -19.48 3.84 -13.04
N GLY A 190 -19.50 4.43 -11.82
CA GLY A 190 -18.85 5.71 -11.54
C GLY A 190 -17.56 5.62 -10.73
N GLY A 191 -17.19 4.43 -10.22
CA GLY A 191 -16.08 4.29 -9.30
C GLY A 191 -16.34 4.96 -7.95
N ILE A 192 -15.36 5.68 -7.42
CA ILE A 192 -15.51 6.42 -6.15
C ILE A 192 -16.38 7.65 -6.39
N GLU A 193 -17.48 7.76 -5.64
CA GLU A 193 -18.36 8.93 -5.71
C GLU A 193 -17.65 10.22 -5.26
N SER A 194 -17.83 11.29 -6.05
CA SER A 194 -17.30 12.59 -5.71
C SER A 194 -17.82 13.06 -4.35
N TYR A 195 -16.93 13.61 -3.53
CA TYR A 195 -17.23 14.07 -2.16
C TYR A 195 -17.64 12.96 -1.17
N SER A 196 -17.55 11.70 -1.55
CA SER A 196 -17.77 10.57 -0.63
C SER A 196 -16.80 10.65 0.56
N GLY A 197 -17.34 10.51 1.77
CA GLY A 197 -16.56 10.63 3.01
C GLY A 197 -16.36 12.05 3.53
N LEU A 198 -16.84 13.06 2.82
CA LEU A 198 -16.90 14.44 3.29
C LEU A 198 -18.26 14.65 3.99
N LEU A 199 -18.25 14.93 5.29
CA LEU A 199 -19.41 15.32 6.11
C LEU A 199 -19.12 16.62 6.81
#